data_58f63e3e5e1db793aadd4ae16e6b1076
#
_entry.id   58f63e3e5e1db793aadd4ae16e6b1076
#
_cell.length_a   1.000
_cell.length_b   1.000
_cell.length_c   1.000
_cell.angle_alpha   90.00
_cell.angle_beta   90.00
_cell.angle_gamma   90.00
#
_symmetry.space_group_name_H-M   'P 1'
#
loop_
_entity.id
_entity.type
_entity.pdbx_description
1 polymer ?
#
loop_
_entity_poly.entity_id
_entity_poly.type
_entity_poly.pdbx_seq_one_letter_code
_entity_poly.pdbx_strand_id
1 'polypeptide(L)'
;MVAVGDLVRVPYPICVFDSSTLGTLVELMVRAEILAGSAGRLIPSRVEPDVDHRDIVVGEVGGYGALWLQVKGTTHADGEGRIVAFANYPADAIPESDRLLYLVCLLDVQQHLLARTWLVPSADFNRLAYREHDRRPGRVTLQFSCLASGDSRWDTFEVARLELGARLEPLVAALGPAPAEELSSLRAQLSLAGSEAE
;
A
#
# COMPACT_ATOMS: atom_id res chain seq x y z
N MET A 1 -41.99 -3.94 -24.39
CA MET A 1 -40.91 -2.90 -24.36
C MET A 1 -41.06 -2.17 -23.04
N VAL A 2 -40.31 -2.59 -22.01
CA VAL A 2 -40.38 -2.01 -20.65
C VAL A 2 -39.38 -0.86 -20.62
N ALA A 3 -39.85 0.35 -20.33
CA ALA A 3 -39.03 1.51 -20.15
C ALA A 3 -38.12 1.29 -18.91
N VAL A 4 -36.82 1.34 -19.15
CA VAL A 4 -35.81 1.39 -18.06
C VAL A 4 -35.97 2.75 -17.40
N GLY A 5 -36.56 2.73 -16.20
CA GLY A 5 -36.73 3.95 -15.39
C GLY A 5 -35.40 4.60 -15.09
N ASP A 6 -35.37 5.94 -15.21
CA ASP A 6 -34.27 6.79 -14.79
C ASP A 6 -33.88 6.46 -13.35
N LEU A 7 -32.72 5.83 -13.17
CA LEU A 7 -32.07 5.72 -11.88
C LEU A 7 -31.73 7.15 -11.42
N VAL A 8 -32.53 7.68 -10.52
CA VAL A 8 -32.23 8.93 -9.82
C VAL A 8 -30.89 8.74 -9.14
N ARG A 9 -29.85 9.37 -9.70
CA ARG A 9 -28.54 9.48 -9.02
C ARG A 9 -28.77 10.28 -7.73
N VAL A 10 -28.90 9.59 -6.62
CA VAL A 10 -28.83 10.23 -5.30
C VAL A 10 -27.39 10.78 -5.20
N PRO A 11 -27.19 12.09 -5.06
CA PRO A 11 -25.86 12.61 -4.82
C PRO A 11 -25.43 12.13 -3.43
N TYR A 12 -24.60 11.09 -3.37
CA TYR A 12 -23.94 10.75 -2.13
C TYR A 12 -23.15 11.97 -1.67
N PRO A 13 -23.25 12.39 -0.40
CA PRO A 13 -22.39 13.42 0.13
C PRO A 13 -20.94 12.98 -0.15
N ILE A 14 -20.11 13.91 -0.64
CA ILE A 14 -18.68 13.65 -0.82
C ILE A 14 -18.17 13.29 0.58
N CYS A 15 -17.97 12.01 0.83
CA CYS A 15 -17.41 11.55 2.09
C CYS A 15 -15.95 11.99 2.11
N VAL A 16 -15.66 13.07 2.82
CA VAL A 16 -14.28 13.45 3.12
C VAL A 16 -13.83 12.54 4.25
N PHE A 17 -13.13 11.47 3.89
CA PHE A 17 -12.48 10.63 4.89
C PHE A 17 -11.32 11.39 5.52
N ASP A 18 -11.17 11.30 6.83
CA ASP A 18 -9.90 11.65 7.46
C ASP A 18 -8.80 10.66 7.00
N SER A 19 -7.55 11.06 7.13
CA SER A 19 -6.42 10.29 6.59
C SER A 19 -6.29 8.88 7.21
N SER A 20 -6.66 8.70 8.46
CA SER A 20 -6.61 7.41 9.15
C SER A 20 -7.69 6.47 8.63
N THR A 21 -8.92 6.96 8.51
CA THR A 21 -10.05 6.20 7.96
C THR A 21 -9.77 5.80 6.50
N LEU A 22 -9.25 6.73 5.69
CA LEU A 22 -8.85 6.44 4.31
C LEU A 22 -7.76 5.36 4.25
N GLY A 23 -6.73 5.47 5.08
CA GLY A 23 -5.66 4.47 5.15
C GLY A 23 -6.22 3.08 5.46
N THR A 24 -7.02 2.96 6.51
CA THR A 24 -7.66 1.69 6.89
C THR A 24 -8.53 1.11 5.77
N LEU A 25 -9.33 1.96 5.11
CA LEU A 25 -10.20 1.52 4.00
C LEU A 25 -9.37 0.97 2.83
N VAL A 26 -8.32 1.70 2.42
CA VAL A 26 -7.47 1.28 1.31
C VAL A 26 -6.75 -0.03 1.64
N GLU A 27 -6.22 -0.20 2.86
CA GLU A 27 -5.59 -1.45 3.30
C GLU A 27 -6.57 -2.64 3.26
N LEU A 28 -7.81 -2.44 3.70
CA LEU A 28 -8.86 -3.48 3.62
C LEU A 28 -9.12 -3.89 2.17
N MET A 29 -9.26 -2.92 1.26
CA MET A 29 -9.51 -3.18 -0.16
C MET A 29 -8.32 -3.88 -0.80
N VAL A 30 -7.10 -3.43 -0.53
CA VAL A 30 -5.87 -4.07 -1.03
C VAL A 30 -5.82 -5.54 -0.60
N ARG A 31 -6.10 -5.85 0.65
CA ARG A 31 -6.13 -7.24 1.12
C ARG A 31 -7.17 -8.07 0.39
N ALA A 32 -8.36 -7.51 0.17
CA ALA A 32 -9.42 -8.19 -0.58
C ALA A 32 -9.01 -8.47 -2.03
N GLU A 33 -8.41 -7.50 -2.73
CA GLU A 33 -7.95 -7.65 -4.11
C GLU A 33 -6.78 -8.66 -4.23
N ILE A 34 -5.84 -8.67 -3.27
CA ILE A 34 -4.76 -9.67 -3.24
C ILE A 34 -5.32 -11.08 -3.05
N LEU A 35 -6.22 -11.27 -2.08
CA LEU A 35 -6.84 -12.55 -1.80
C LEU A 35 -7.63 -13.07 -3.01
N ALA A 36 -8.45 -12.21 -3.62
CA ALA A 36 -9.24 -12.56 -4.79
C ALA A 36 -8.37 -12.82 -6.03
N GLY A 37 -7.41 -11.92 -6.32
CA GLY A 37 -6.53 -12.01 -7.49
C GLY A 37 -5.56 -13.19 -7.44
N SER A 38 -5.25 -13.72 -6.25
CA SER A 38 -4.47 -14.95 -6.07
C SER A 38 -5.34 -16.21 -5.95
N ALA A 39 -6.66 -16.09 -6.05
CA ALA A 39 -7.60 -17.18 -5.78
C ALA A 39 -7.35 -17.86 -4.42
N GLY A 40 -7.01 -17.07 -3.40
CA GLY A 40 -6.73 -17.53 -2.04
C GLY A 40 -5.36 -18.19 -1.82
N ARG A 41 -4.46 -18.16 -2.79
CA ARG A 41 -3.09 -18.70 -2.62
C ARG A 41 -2.20 -17.80 -1.78
N LEU A 42 -2.45 -16.50 -1.78
CA LEU A 42 -1.77 -15.54 -0.90
C LEU A 42 -2.67 -15.16 0.28
N ILE A 43 -2.05 -14.97 1.44
CA ILE A 43 -2.71 -14.54 2.67
C ILE A 43 -2.17 -13.15 3.03
N PRO A 44 -2.89 -12.07 2.70
CA PRO A 44 -2.55 -10.73 3.15
C PRO A 44 -3.05 -10.49 4.57
N SER A 45 -2.15 -10.27 5.51
CA SER A 45 -2.45 -10.00 6.92
C SER A 45 -2.05 -8.57 7.28
N ARG A 46 -2.84 -7.88 8.09
CA ARG A 46 -2.47 -6.59 8.64
C ARG A 46 -1.37 -6.78 9.68
N VAL A 47 -0.43 -5.84 9.73
CA VAL A 47 0.61 -5.79 10.76
C VAL A 47 0.12 -4.88 11.88
N GLU A 48 0.04 -5.40 13.10
CA GLU A 48 -0.30 -4.64 14.31
C GLU A 48 0.69 -4.98 15.42
N PRO A 49 1.25 -3.99 16.12
CA PRO A 49 1.19 -2.56 15.83
C PRO A 49 1.90 -2.20 14.51
N ASP A 50 1.61 -1.01 13.96
CA ASP A 50 2.29 -0.47 12.77
C ASP A 50 3.77 -0.21 13.13
N VAL A 51 4.59 -1.22 12.84
CA VAL A 51 6.02 -1.20 13.12
C VAL A 51 6.77 -1.05 11.81
N ASP A 52 7.73 -0.17 11.78
CA ASP A 52 8.63 0.04 10.64
C ASP A 52 7.92 0.37 9.32
N HIS A 53 6.73 1.00 9.39
CA HIS A 53 5.96 1.39 8.20
C HIS A 53 5.57 0.21 7.29
N ARG A 54 5.22 -0.94 7.89
CA ARG A 54 4.78 -2.15 7.21
C ARG A 54 3.30 -2.37 7.51
N ASP A 55 2.43 -2.02 6.56
CA ASP A 55 0.98 -2.06 6.77
C ASP A 55 0.42 -3.48 6.58
N ILE A 56 0.94 -4.21 5.58
CA ILE A 56 0.46 -5.55 5.22
C ILE A 56 1.64 -6.50 5.03
N VAL A 57 1.54 -7.70 5.59
CA VAL A 57 2.40 -8.83 5.23
C VAL A 57 1.62 -9.78 4.30
N VAL A 58 2.24 -10.17 3.21
CA VAL A 58 1.67 -11.11 2.23
C VAL A 58 2.49 -12.38 2.26
N GLY A 59 1.88 -13.47 2.69
CA GLY A 59 2.47 -14.81 2.70
C GLY A 59 1.75 -15.75 1.74
N GLU A 60 2.37 -16.90 1.43
CA GLU A 60 1.78 -17.96 0.63
C GLU A 60 1.21 -19.06 1.54
N VAL A 61 0.07 -19.65 1.14
CA VAL A 61 -0.52 -20.79 1.85
C VAL A 61 0.45 -21.97 1.81
N GLY A 62 0.91 -22.42 2.98
CA GLY A 62 1.86 -23.52 3.10
C GLY A 62 3.31 -23.17 2.75
N GLY A 63 3.59 -21.90 2.38
CA GLY A 63 4.92 -21.39 2.10
C GLY A 63 5.54 -20.66 3.30
N TYR A 64 6.83 -20.31 3.15
CA TYR A 64 7.60 -19.56 4.15
C TYR A 64 8.05 -18.19 3.63
N GLY A 65 7.76 -17.86 2.36
CA GLY A 65 8.03 -16.56 1.77
C GLY A 65 7.06 -15.51 2.30
N ALA A 66 7.56 -14.32 2.58
CA ALA A 66 6.73 -13.18 2.96
C ALA A 66 7.24 -11.89 2.31
N LEU A 67 6.31 -11.09 1.82
CA LEU A 67 6.51 -9.71 1.35
C LEU A 67 5.83 -8.74 2.29
N TRP A 68 6.40 -7.54 2.39
CA TRP A 68 5.83 -6.43 3.14
C TRP A 68 5.31 -5.38 2.18
N LEU A 69 4.13 -4.87 2.44
CA LEU A 69 3.57 -3.75 1.70
C LEU A 69 3.44 -2.54 2.63
N GLN A 70 3.98 -1.41 2.17
CA GLN A 70 3.65 -0.09 2.69
C GLN A 70 2.57 0.49 1.78
N VAL A 71 1.35 0.63 2.30
CA VAL A 71 0.20 1.11 1.53
C VAL A 71 0.05 2.62 1.67
N LYS A 72 -0.18 3.30 0.56
CA LYS A 72 -0.47 4.73 0.52
C LYS A 72 -1.71 4.98 -0.34
N GLY A 73 -2.74 5.56 0.25
CA GLY A 73 -4.02 5.84 -0.41
C GLY A 73 -4.26 7.33 -0.63
N THR A 74 -4.88 7.66 -1.76
CA THR A 74 -5.45 8.98 -2.04
C THR A 74 -6.80 8.83 -2.74
N THR A 75 -7.67 9.83 -2.59
CA THR A 75 -9.03 9.81 -3.17
C THR A 75 -9.19 10.74 -4.36
N HIS A 76 -8.20 11.54 -4.67
CA HIS A 76 -8.30 12.55 -5.74
C HIS A 76 -6.92 12.90 -6.28
N ALA A 77 -6.93 13.43 -7.50
CA ALA A 77 -5.81 14.18 -8.01
C ALA A 77 -5.85 15.63 -7.46
N ASP A 78 -4.69 16.25 -7.32
CA ASP A 78 -4.60 17.66 -6.95
C ASP A 78 -5.18 18.60 -8.02
N GLY A 79 -5.11 19.93 -7.79
CA GLY A 79 -5.62 20.93 -8.72
C GLY A 79 -4.93 20.94 -10.09
N GLU A 80 -3.78 20.26 -10.23
CA GLU A 80 -3.04 20.08 -11.48
C GLU A 80 -3.28 18.69 -12.10
N GLY A 81 -4.18 17.90 -11.54
CA GLY A 81 -4.48 16.53 -12.00
C GLY A 81 -3.42 15.53 -11.60
N ARG A 82 -2.63 15.78 -10.55
CA ARG A 82 -1.62 14.84 -10.05
C ARG A 82 -2.17 13.99 -8.92
N ILE A 83 -1.89 12.71 -8.98
CA ILE A 83 -2.07 11.75 -7.90
C ILE A 83 -0.82 11.83 -7.03
N VAL A 84 -1.00 12.18 -5.76
CA VAL A 84 0.11 12.42 -4.83
C VAL A 84 -0.04 11.55 -3.59
N ALA A 85 1.06 10.93 -3.17
CA ALA A 85 1.15 10.18 -1.91
C ALA A 85 2.48 10.47 -1.21
N PHE A 86 2.48 10.42 0.12
CA PHE A 86 3.63 10.79 0.95
C PHE A 86 4.03 9.65 1.89
N ALA A 87 5.34 9.46 2.05
CA ALA A 87 5.92 8.60 3.04
C ALA A 87 6.98 9.38 3.84
N ASN A 88 6.87 9.38 5.18
CA ASN A 88 7.70 10.20 6.06
C ASN A 88 8.60 9.32 6.91
N TYR A 89 9.92 9.54 6.85
CA TYR A 89 10.91 8.73 7.55
C TYR A 89 11.91 9.60 8.31
N PRO A 90 12.61 9.05 9.32
CA PRO A 90 13.89 9.58 9.73
C PRO A 90 14.85 9.59 8.52
N ALA A 91 15.64 10.64 8.37
CA ALA A 91 16.49 10.82 7.17
C ALA A 91 17.57 9.73 7.04
N ASP A 92 17.96 9.13 8.16
CA ASP A 92 18.96 8.05 8.29
C ASP A 92 18.35 6.64 8.32
N ALA A 93 17.02 6.53 8.30
CA ALA A 93 16.31 5.26 8.43
C ALA A 93 15.19 5.10 7.39
N ILE A 94 15.48 5.40 6.11
CA ILE A 94 14.56 5.12 5.01
C ILE A 94 14.59 3.61 4.76
N PRO A 95 13.46 2.91 4.86
CA PRO A 95 13.45 1.46 4.70
C PRO A 95 13.72 1.06 3.24
N GLU A 96 14.61 0.09 3.07
CA GLU A 96 14.89 -0.53 1.77
C GLU A 96 15.16 -2.03 1.95
N SER A 97 14.44 -2.86 1.20
CA SER A 97 14.57 -4.31 1.26
C SER A 97 13.96 -4.93 0.02
N ASP A 98 14.52 -6.05 -0.45
CA ASP A 98 13.96 -6.85 -1.55
C ASP A 98 12.57 -7.42 -1.20
N ARG A 99 12.21 -7.40 0.09
CA ARG A 99 10.91 -7.87 0.60
C ARG A 99 9.92 -6.74 0.85
N LEU A 100 10.30 -5.47 0.65
CA LEU A 100 9.44 -4.31 0.89
C LEU A 100 9.02 -3.69 -0.44
N LEU A 101 7.70 -3.59 -0.64
CA LEU A 101 7.09 -2.88 -1.76
C LEU A 101 6.22 -1.74 -1.25
N TYR A 102 6.22 -0.63 -1.96
CA TYR A 102 5.22 0.42 -1.79
C TYR A 102 4.04 0.13 -2.72
N LEU A 103 2.84 0.18 -2.17
CA LEU A 103 1.60 0.09 -2.94
C LEU A 103 0.86 1.42 -2.84
N VAL A 104 0.93 2.21 -3.90
CA VAL A 104 0.20 3.47 -4.00
C VAL A 104 -1.14 3.22 -4.69
N CYS A 105 -2.23 3.73 -4.11
CA CYS A 105 -3.58 3.49 -4.57
C CYS A 105 -4.35 4.80 -4.75
N LEU A 106 -5.00 4.96 -5.90
CA LEU A 106 -6.06 5.93 -6.11
C LEU A 106 -7.40 5.24 -5.86
N LEU A 107 -8.11 5.70 -4.82
CA LEU A 107 -9.45 5.20 -4.49
C LEU A 107 -10.51 6.04 -5.20
N ASP A 108 -11.33 5.38 -6.02
CA ASP A 108 -12.60 5.97 -6.47
C ASP A 108 -13.66 5.76 -5.39
N VAL A 109 -13.97 6.84 -4.67
CA VAL A 109 -14.93 6.81 -3.55
C VAL A 109 -16.35 6.55 -4.05
N GLN A 110 -16.69 6.98 -5.27
CA GLN A 110 -18.04 6.81 -5.82
C GLN A 110 -18.31 5.37 -6.27
N GLN A 111 -17.30 4.73 -6.82
CA GLN A 111 -17.39 3.35 -7.28
C GLN A 111 -16.96 2.33 -6.22
N HIS A 112 -16.46 2.79 -5.10
CA HIS A 112 -15.95 1.95 -4.01
C HIS A 112 -14.89 0.95 -4.50
N LEU A 113 -13.93 1.41 -5.29
CA LEU A 113 -12.87 0.57 -5.84
C LEU A 113 -11.52 1.30 -5.92
N LEU A 114 -10.45 0.53 -6.01
CA LEU A 114 -9.13 1.05 -6.34
C LEU A 114 -9.09 1.32 -7.85
N ALA A 115 -9.13 2.60 -8.23
CA ALA A 115 -9.17 3.00 -9.63
C ALA A 115 -7.83 2.79 -10.34
N ARG A 116 -6.71 3.08 -9.64
CA ARG A 116 -5.34 2.84 -10.11
C ARG A 116 -4.47 2.38 -8.95
N THR A 117 -3.52 1.51 -9.24
CA THR A 117 -2.55 1.01 -8.26
C THR A 117 -1.16 0.91 -8.86
N TRP A 118 -0.14 1.23 -8.06
CA TRP A 118 1.28 1.12 -8.43
C TRP A 118 2.00 0.29 -7.38
N LEU A 119 2.58 -0.83 -7.81
CA LEU A 119 3.34 -1.74 -6.97
C LEU A 119 4.84 -1.50 -7.21
N VAL A 120 5.50 -0.80 -6.32
CA VAL A 120 6.86 -0.27 -6.51
C VAL A 120 7.82 -0.89 -5.52
N PRO A 121 8.91 -1.57 -5.95
CA PRO A 121 9.99 -2.00 -5.08
C PRO A 121 10.56 -0.84 -4.26
N SER A 122 10.91 -1.09 -3.00
CA SER A 122 11.39 -0.02 -2.09
C SER A 122 12.62 0.71 -2.62
N ALA A 123 13.56 0.02 -3.23
CA ALA A 123 14.73 0.63 -3.86
C ALA A 123 14.35 1.60 -4.99
N ASP A 124 13.40 1.19 -5.86
CA ASP A 124 12.90 2.04 -6.94
C ASP A 124 12.09 3.22 -6.41
N PHE A 125 11.24 3.00 -5.40
CA PHE A 125 10.50 4.08 -4.76
C PHE A 125 11.44 5.12 -4.17
N ASN A 126 12.44 4.68 -3.41
CA ASN A 126 13.43 5.55 -2.79
C ASN A 126 14.26 6.35 -3.80
N ARG A 127 14.54 5.76 -4.96
CA ARG A 127 15.28 6.37 -6.07
C ARG A 127 14.43 7.37 -6.87
N LEU A 128 13.16 7.05 -7.11
CA LEU A 128 12.28 7.80 -8.00
C LEU A 128 11.45 8.88 -7.29
N ALA A 129 11.15 8.73 -5.99
CA ALA A 129 10.36 9.70 -5.26
C ALA A 129 11.07 11.06 -5.15
N TYR A 130 10.30 12.13 -5.16
CA TYR A 130 10.82 13.43 -4.80
C TYR A 130 11.15 13.43 -3.31
N ARG A 131 12.29 14.01 -2.95
CA ARG A 131 12.73 14.13 -1.55
C ARG A 131 12.56 15.57 -1.10
N GLU A 132 11.75 15.76 -0.09
CA GLU A 132 11.62 17.02 0.62
C GLU A 132 12.17 16.86 2.03
N HIS A 133 13.00 17.80 2.46
CA HIS A 133 13.36 17.88 3.87
C HIS A 133 12.15 18.38 4.64
N ASP A 134 11.69 17.59 5.62
CA ASP A 134 10.64 18.01 6.54
C ASP A 134 11.10 19.27 7.30
N ARG A 135 10.16 20.12 7.70
CA ARG A 135 10.44 21.24 8.63
C ARG A 135 10.99 20.76 9.98
N ARG A 136 10.72 19.51 10.33
CA ARG A 136 11.29 18.84 11.51
C ARG A 136 12.68 18.33 11.18
N PRO A 137 13.73 18.76 11.94
CA PRO A 137 15.09 18.29 11.71
C PRO A 137 15.20 16.77 11.73
N GLY A 138 16.02 16.20 10.85
CA GLY A 138 16.27 14.77 10.80
C GLY A 138 15.17 13.92 10.16
N ARG A 139 14.18 14.53 9.51
CA ARG A 139 13.13 13.80 8.76
C ARG A 139 13.17 14.15 7.28
N VAL A 140 12.73 13.19 6.47
CA VAL A 140 12.56 13.32 5.03
C VAL A 140 11.16 12.84 4.63
N THR A 141 10.56 13.55 3.70
CA THR A 141 9.34 13.15 3.03
C THR A 141 9.69 12.64 1.64
N LEU A 142 9.30 11.41 1.34
CA LEU A 142 9.33 10.85 0.00
C LEU A 142 7.95 11.05 -0.64
N GLN A 143 7.91 11.73 -1.77
CA GLN A 143 6.68 12.03 -2.48
C GLN A 143 6.61 11.24 -3.78
N PHE A 144 5.60 10.37 -3.87
CA PHE A 144 5.10 9.84 -5.13
C PHE A 144 4.26 10.94 -5.81
N SER A 145 4.46 11.16 -7.10
CA SER A 145 3.63 12.07 -7.87
C SER A 145 3.57 11.64 -9.33
N CYS A 146 2.37 11.42 -9.87
CA CYS A 146 2.13 11.15 -11.28
C CYS A 146 0.89 11.90 -11.77
N LEU A 147 0.80 12.18 -13.07
CA LEU A 147 -0.40 12.71 -13.69
C LEU A 147 -1.49 11.62 -13.74
N ALA A 148 -2.74 12.01 -13.50
CA ALA A 148 -3.87 11.10 -13.64
C ALA A 148 -4.08 10.66 -15.12
N SER A 149 -3.66 11.52 -16.06
CA SER A 149 -3.64 11.25 -17.50
C SER A 149 -2.28 11.65 -18.06
N GLY A 150 -1.55 10.74 -18.66
CA GLY A 150 -0.26 11.00 -19.29
C GLY A 150 0.85 10.09 -18.82
N ASP A 151 1.99 10.19 -19.51
CA ASP A 151 3.16 9.37 -19.23
C ASP A 151 3.84 9.78 -17.92
N SER A 152 4.19 8.77 -17.13
CA SER A 152 4.86 8.95 -15.85
C SER A 152 6.00 7.95 -15.68
N ARG A 153 7.04 8.35 -14.97
CA ARG A 153 8.11 7.43 -14.54
C ARG A 153 7.62 6.26 -13.67
N TRP A 154 6.37 6.31 -13.23
CA TRP A 154 5.73 5.30 -12.41
C TRP A 154 4.93 4.28 -13.22
N ASP A 155 4.68 4.51 -14.51
CA ASP A 155 3.78 3.68 -15.33
C ASP A 155 4.26 2.23 -15.45
N THR A 156 5.57 2.00 -15.43
CA THR A 156 6.15 0.66 -15.42
C THR A 156 5.79 -0.17 -14.18
N PHE A 157 5.31 0.48 -13.12
CA PHE A 157 4.90 -0.14 -11.87
C PHE A 157 3.38 -0.20 -11.71
N GLU A 158 2.63 0.34 -12.69
CA GLU A 158 1.18 0.28 -12.65
C GLU A 158 0.69 -1.16 -12.82
N VAL A 159 -0.21 -1.56 -11.94
CA VAL A 159 -0.81 -2.91 -11.92
C VAL A 159 -2.31 -2.75 -11.77
N ALA A 160 -3.09 -3.42 -12.60
CA ALA A 160 -4.54 -3.44 -12.42
C ALA A 160 -4.90 -4.08 -11.07
N ARG A 161 -5.85 -3.50 -10.33
CA ARG A 161 -6.23 -3.99 -8.99
C ARG A 161 -6.53 -5.49 -8.95
N LEU A 162 -7.22 -6.01 -9.97
CA LEU A 162 -7.57 -7.43 -10.06
C LEU A 162 -6.36 -8.34 -10.32
N GLU A 163 -5.24 -7.79 -10.76
CA GLU A 163 -3.99 -8.51 -11.02
C GLU A 163 -3.00 -8.46 -9.84
N LEU A 164 -3.31 -7.70 -8.79
CA LEU A 164 -2.40 -7.54 -7.64
C LEU A 164 -1.97 -8.89 -7.04
N GLY A 165 -2.92 -9.79 -6.82
CA GLY A 165 -2.62 -11.13 -6.29
C GLY A 165 -1.71 -11.92 -7.22
N ALA A 166 -2.06 -12.02 -8.49
CA ALA A 166 -1.26 -12.74 -9.50
C ALA A 166 0.13 -12.13 -9.69
N ARG A 167 0.26 -10.81 -9.54
CA ARG A 167 1.56 -10.11 -9.65
C ARG A 167 2.46 -10.36 -8.45
N LEU A 168 1.88 -10.52 -7.25
CA LEU A 168 2.63 -10.77 -6.02
C LEU A 168 3.05 -12.23 -5.86
N GLU A 169 2.30 -13.20 -6.38
CA GLU A 169 2.61 -14.63 -6.26
C GLU A 169 4.05 -14.99 -6.64
N PRO A 170 4.55 -14.68 -7.84
CA PRO A 170 5.92 -15.04 -8.21
C PRO A 170 6.96 -14.32 -7.35
N LEU A 171 6.65 -13.13 -6.82
CA LEU A 171 7.54 -12.41 -5.93
C LEU A 171 7.63 -13.10 -4.57
N VAL A 172 6.50 -13.51 -3.99
CA VAL A 172 6.48 -14.27 -2.73
C VAL A 172 7.17 -15.62 -2.89
N ALA A 173 6.88 -16.34 -3.96
CA ALA A 173 7.46 -17.65 -4.23
C ALA A 173 8.99 -17.60 -4.43
N ALA A 174 9.52 -16.52 -5.00
CA ALA A 174 10.96 -16.32 -5.19
C ALA A 174 11.70 -16.02 -3.87
N LEU A 175 10.98 -15.56 -2.85
CA LEU A 175 11.55 -15.28 -1.53
C LEU A 175 11.56 -16.55 -0.70
N GLY A 176 12.72 -17.01 -0.31
CA GLY A 176 12.85 -18.06 0.71
C GLY A 176 12.26 -17.60 2.07
N PRO A 177 12.38 -18.42 3.13
CA PRO A 177 11.96 -18.04 4.48
C PRO A 177 12.59 -16.70 4.88
N ALA A 178 11.85 -15.92 5.69
CA ALA A 178 12.34 -14.64 6.18
C ALA A 178 13.67 -14.84 6.94
N PRO A 179 14.66 -13.96 6.80
CA PRO A 179 15.90 -14.04 7.54
C PRO A 179 15.63 -14.12 9.06
N ALA A 180 16.41 -14.94 9.76
CA ALA A 180 16.24 -15.14 11.20
C ALA A 180 16.35 -13.82 12.01
N GLU A 181 17.09 -12.85 11.49
CA GLU A 181 17.24 -11.51 12.06
C GLU A 181 15.93 -10.69 12.02
N GLU A 182 15.17 -10.75 10.92
CA GLU A 182 13.85 -10.13 10.83
C GLU A 182 12.85 -10.76 11.77
N LEU A 183 12.88 -12.10 11.91
CA LEU A 183 12.03 -12.83 12.86
C LEU A 183 12.42 -12.53 14.30
N SER A 184 13.71 -12.34 14.60
CA SER A 184 14.20 -12.00 15.93
C SER A 184 13.80 -10.58 16.33
N SER A 185 13.85 -9.63 15.41
CA SER A 185 13.36 -8.25 15.61
C SER A 185 11.87 -8.24 15.93
N LEU A 186 11.05 -8.94 15.16
CA LEU A 186 9.61 -9.08 15.42
C LEU A 186 9.32 -9.74 16.78
N ARG A 187 10.07 -10.77 17.16
CA ARG A 187 9.93 -11.44 18.47
C ARG A 187 10.30 -10.51 19.63
N ALA A 188 11.37 -9.73 19.49
CA ALA A 188 11.78 -8.77 20.52
C ALA A 188 10.71 -7.68 20.72
N GLN A 189 10.12 -7.18 19.64
CA GLN A 189 9.05 -6.19 19.67
C GLN A 189 7.76 -6.73 20.30
N LEU A 190 7.35 -7.96 19.97
CA LEU A 190 6.21 -8.62 20.58
C LEU A 190 6.41 -8.89 22.07
N SER A 191 7.64 -9.17 22.50
CA SER A 191 7.97 -9.37 23.91
C SER A 191 7.91 -8.10 24.73
N LEU A 192 8.28 -6.96 24.13
CA LEU A 192 8.18 -5.64 24.76
C LEU A 192 6.72 -5.19 24.91
N ALA A 193 5.87 -5.42 23.91
CA ALA A 193 4.44 -5.11 23.99
C ALA A 193 3.68 -5.94 25.04
N GLY A 194 4.13 -7.16 25.33
CA GLY A 194 3.55 -8.01 26.37
C GLY A 194 3.94 -7.62 27.80
N SER A 195 5.04 -6.90 27.99
CA SER A 195 5.51 -6.50 29.34
C SER A 195 4.94 -5.19 29.85
N GLU A 196 4.28 -4.41 29.00
CA GLU A 196 3.60 -3.16 29.41
C GLU A 196 2.12 -3.36 29.79
N ALA A 197 1.62 -4.60 29.73
CA ALA A 197 0.22 -4.95 30.00
C ALA A 197 0.01 -5.61 31.38
N GLU A 198 1.03 -5.72 32.23
CA GLU A 198 0.95 -6.10 33.63
C GLU A 198 1.15 -4.88 34.56
#